data_8a70fa2731356702eb8bd88e19c54dcf
#
_entry.id   8a70fa2731356702eb8bd88e19c54dcf
#
_cell.length_a   1.000
_cell.length_b   1.000
_cell.length_c   1.000
_cell.angle_alpha   90.00
_cell.angle_beta   90.00
_cell.angle_gamma   90.00
#
_symmetry.space_group_name_H-M   'P 1'
#
loop_
_entity.id
_entity.type
_entity.pdbx_description
1 polymer ?
#
loop_
_entity_poly.entity_id
_entity_poly.type
_entity_poly.pdbx_seq_one_letter_code
_entity_poly.pdbx_strand_id
1 'polypeptide(L)'
;EMTSSLVGSEMCIRDRSIALIQAILFMRMARKTAKQIALPHEVTNKAFRIGLISAIGPAMGVFIVMVGLMASIGGPMAWSRLSIIGAAGTELTAANLGAQAAGVELGGAGYTLTVMAVCWFVMALNGCGWLVVSGLFTPGLEKMRNKMSGGDTAWLAVLSGACSLGVFAYLSVNEIVKGIGNGIAAIAGAISMVVLVKIIVPKFPKLMEYSLGIAMLIGICCSLLYDVIFI
;
A
#
# COMPACT_ATOMS: atom_id res chain seq x y z
N GLU A 1 5.76 31.93 -4.41
CA GLU A 1 5.47 30.80 -5.32
C GLU A 1 6.73 30.09 -5.82
N MET A 2 7.78 30.80 -6.21
CA MET A 2 9.03 30.23 -6.75
C MET A 2 9.84 29.44 -5.70
N THR A 3 9.89 29.86 -4.44
CA THR A 3 10.57 29.15 -3.35
C THR A 3 9.86 27.85 -2.95
N SER A 4 8.53 27.81 -3.00
CA SER A 4 7.72 26.59 -2.76
C SER A 4 7.98 25.50 -3.82
N SER A 5 8.14 25.89 -5.08
CA SER A 5 8.44 24.99 -6.18
C SER A 5 9.85 24.37 -6.07
N LEU A 6 10.85 25.16 -5.68
CA LEU A 6 12.24 24.69 -5.52
C LEU A 6 12.38 23.72 -4.33
N VAL A 7 11.78 24.04 -3.20
CA VAL A 7 11.78 23.14 -2.01
C VAL A 7 11.06 21.82 -2.33
N GLY A 8 9.96 21.87 -3.07
CA GLY A 8 9.26 20.67 -3.53
C GLY A 8 10.10 19.81 -4.47
N SER A 9 10.85 20.40 -5.38
CA SER A 9 11.68 19.67 -6.33
C SER A 9 12.90 19.02 -5.65
N GLU A 10 13.58 19.72 -4.73
CA GLU A 10 14.70 19.17 -3.98
C GLU A 10 14.28 18.02 -3.06
N MET A 11 13.13 18.13 -2.39
CA MET A 11 12.59 17.07 -1.56
C MET A 11 12.28 15.83 -2.40
N CYS A 12 11.68 15.98 -3.57
CA CYS A 12 11.44 14.87 -4.51
C CYS A 12 12.73 14.18 -4.98
N ILE A 13 13.81 14.92 -5.24
CA ILE A 13 15.08 14.34 -5.69
C ILE A 13 15.73 13.55 -4.55
N ARG A 14 15.74 14.08 -3.34
CA ARG A 14 16.30 13.40 -2.15
C ARG A 14 15.54 12.11 -1.84
N ASP A 15 14.22 12.13 -1.87
CA ASP A 15 13.38 10.97 -1.60
C ASP A 15 13.56 9.88 -2.66
N ARG A 16 13.66 10.25 -3.93
CA ARG A 16 13.95 9.31 -5.02
C ARG A 16 15.33 8.68 -4.87
N SER A 17 16.32 9.46 -4.45
CA SER A 17 17.68 8.95 -4.21
C SER A 17 17.71 7.95 -3.06
N ILE A 18 16.99 8.22 -1.96
CA ILE A 18 16.87 7.31 -0.81
C ILE A 18 16.19 6.01 -1.24
N ALA A 19 15.07 6.08 -1.96
CA ALA A 19 14.36 4.91 -2.45
C ALA A 19 15.23 4.06 -3.40
N LEU A 20 16.02 4.70 -4.27
CA LEU A 20 16.94 4.01 -5.16
C LEU A 20 18.06 3.31 -4.38
N ILE A 21 18.67 3.99 -3.41
CA ILE A 21 19.71 3.42 -2.55
C ILE A 21 19.14 2.21 -1.79
N GLN A 22 17.95 2.34 -1.22
CA GLN A 22 17.26 1.26 -0.52
C GLN A 22 17.03 0.06 -1.45
N ALA A 23 16.52 0.28 -2.65
CA ALA A 23 16.30 -0.79 -3.63
C ALA A 23 17.61 -1.51 -4.01
N ILE A 24 18.71 -0.75 -4.22
CA ILE A 24 20.02 -1.31 -4.50
C ILE A 24 20.55 -2.14 -3.32
N LEU A 25 20.40 -1.64 -2.10
CA LEU A 25 20.82 -2.36 -0.89
C LEU A 25 20.06 -3.69 -0.74
N PHE A 26 18.74 -3.67 -0.85
CA PHE A 26 17.95 -4.90 -0.79
C PHE A 26 18.31 -5.89 -1.90
N MET A 27 18.53 -5.40 -3.12
CA MET A 27 19.00 -6.22 -4.22
C MET A 27 20.34 -6.90 -3.93
N ARG A 28 21.30 -6.12 -3.38
CA ARG A 28 22.61 -6.66 -2.99
C ARG A 28 22.49 -7.69 -1.88
N MET A 29 21.67 -7.42 -0.87
CA MET A 29 21.40 -8.37 0.22
C MET A 29 20.77 -9.66 -0.30
N ALA A 30 19.72 -9.56 -1.12
CA ALA A 30 19.06 -10.72 -1.72
C ALA A 30 20.03 -11.58 -2.55
N ARG A 31 20.87 -10.95 -3.39
CA ARG A 31 21.90 -11.68 -4.16
C ARG A 31 22.97 -12.32 -3.28
N LYS A 32 23.37 -11.66 -2.18
CA LYS A 32 24.32 -12.22 -1.22
C LYS A 32 23.74 -13.45 -0.54
N THR A 33 22.49 -13.37 -0.08
CA THR A 33 21.79 -14.49 0.55
C THR A 33 21.57 -15.64 -0.43
N ALA A 34 21.19 -15.36 -1.67
CA ALA A 34 21.06 -16.38 -2.71
C ALA A 34 22.35 -17.17 -2.93
N LYS A 35 23.51 -16.50 -2.90
CA LYS A 35 24.82 -17.18 -2.95
C LYS A 35 25.11 -18.05 -1.72
N GLN A 36 24.73 -17.58 -0.53
CA GLN A 36 24.93 -18.34 0.73
C GLN A 36 24.13 -19.66 0.78
N ILE A 37 22.92 -19.66 0.18
CA ILE A 37 22.07 -20.86 0.10
C ILE A 37 22.29 -21.65 -1.20
N ALA A 38 23.38 -21.36 -1.94
CA ALA A 38 23.76 -22.02 -3.19
C ALA A 38 22.66 -22.04 -4.27
N LEU A 39 21.84 -20.99 -4.36
CA LEU A 39 20.80 -20.84 -5.39
C LEU A 39 21.43 -20.60 -6.77
N PRO A 40 21.02 -21.34 -7.81
CA PRO A 40 21.49 -21.09 -9.17
C PRO A 40 21.20 -19.66 -9.65
N HIS A 41 22.11 -19.07 -10.41
CA HIS A 41 21.96 -17.72 -10.94
C HIS A 41 20.71 -17.56 -11.82
N GLU A 42 20.34 -18.61 -12.56
CA GLU A 42 19.14 -18.61 -13.39
C GLU A 42 17.85 -18.45 -12.56
N VAL A 43 17.77 -19.16 -11.42
CA VAL A 43 16.63 -19.05 -10.50
C VAL A 43 16.54 -17.66 -9.89
N THR A 44 17.69 -17.08 -9.50
CA THR A 44 17.74 -15.74 -8.93
C THR A 44 17.29 -14.67 -9.94
N ASN A 45 17.74 -14.77 -11.19
CA ASN A 45 17.35 -13.84 -12.26
C ASN A 45 15.87 -14.00 -12.64
N LYS A 46 15.37 -15.23 -12.67
CA LYS A 46 13.95 -15.51 -12.93
C LYS A 46 13.07 -14.94 -11.81
N ALA A 47 13.46 -15.15 -10.55
CA ALA A 47 12.76 -14.58 -9.39
C ALA A 47 12.74 -13.03 -9.43
N PHE A 48 13.86 -12.42 -9.79
CA PHE A 48 13.92 -10.97 -9.95
C PHE A 48 12.98 -10.46 -11.05
N ARG A 49 12.97 -11.10 -12.22
CA ARG A 49 12.08 -10.74 -13.32
C ARG A 49 10.60 -10.89 -12.94
N ILE A 50 10.25 -11.99 -12.29
CA ILE A 50 8.87 -12.22 -11.80
C ILE A 50 8.50 -11.12 -10.79
N GLY A 51 9.37 -10.84 -9.81
CA GLY A 51 9.13 -9.79 -8.81
C GLY A 51 8.95 -8.40 -9.44
N LEU A 52 9.72 -8.06 -10.47
CA LEU A 52 9.59 -6.79 -11.18
C LEU A 52 8.24 -6.67 -11.89
N ILE A 53 7.81 -7.72 -12.56
CA ILE A 53 6.54 -7.74 -13.30
C ILE A 53 5.35 -7.72 -12.34
N SER A 54 5.39 -8.52 -11.28
CA SER A 54 4.30 -8.59 -10.30
C SER A 54 4.14 -7.31 -9.46
N ALA A 55 5.19 -6.49 -9.37
CA ALA A 55 5.12 -5.20 -8.67
C ALA A 55 4.32 -4.13 -9.46
N ILE A 56 4.12 -4.28 -10.77
CA ILE A 56 3.43 -3.27 -11.60
C ILE A 56 1.99 -3.06 -11.14
N GLY A 57 1.23 -4.14 -10.90
CA GLY A 57 -0.17 -4.04 -10.48
C GLY A 57 -0.35 -3.25 -9.16
N PRO A 58 0.27 -3.67 -8.07
CA PRO A 58 0.22 -2.92 -6.80
C PRO A 58 0.75 -1.49 -6.91
N ALA A 59 1.82 -1.25 -7.68
CA ALA A 59 2.37 0.08 -7.89
C ALA A 59 1.37 1.02 -8.58
N MET A 60 0.63 0.53 -9.57
CA MET A 60 -0.44 1.31 -10.22
C MET A 60 -1.57 1.66 -9.25
N GLY A 61 -1.98 0.72 -8.39
CA GLY A 61 -2.98 0.99 -7.36
C GLY A 61 -2.54 2.09 -6.39
N VAL A 62 -1.31 2.02 -5.90
CA VAL A 62 -0.73 3.05 -5.01
C VAL A 62 -0.61 4.38 -5.74
N PHE A 63 -0.24 4.39 -7.02
CA PHE A 63 -0.14 5.60 -7.84
C PHE A 63 -1.48 6.33 -7.96
N ILE A 64 -2.57 5.61 -8.19
CA ILE A 64 -3.92 6.20 -8.28
C ILE A 64 -4.31 6.88 -6.96
N VAL A 65 -4.11 6.20 -5.82
CA VAL A 65 -4.38 6.79 -4.50
C VAL A 65 -3.47 7.99 -4.23
N MET A 66 -2.21 7.93 -4.64
CA MET A 66 -1.27 9.03 -4.52
C MET A 66 -1.77 10.27 -5.26
N VAL A 67 -2.25 10.12 -6.50
CA VAL A 67 -2.80 11.25 -7.29
C VAL A 67 -4.02 11.84 -6.58
N GLY A 68 -4.91 11.01 -6.02
CA GLY A 68 -6.05 11.49 -5.23
C GLY A 68 -5.65 12.28 -3.98
N LEU A 69 -4.62 11.80 -3.27
CA LEU A 69 -4.10 12.49 -2.08
C LEU A 69 -3.33 13.77 -2.40
N MET A 70 -2.74 13.90 -3.59
CA MET A 70 -1.99 15.11 -3.98
C MET A 70 -2.80 16.39 -3.89
N ALA A 71 -4.10 16.33 -4.18
CA ALA A 71 -5.00 17.47 -4.09
C ALA A 71 -5.19 17.95 -2.65
N SER A 72 -5.15 17.05 -1.67
CA SER A 72 -5.45 17.35 -0.26
C SER A 72 -4.21 17.65 0.58
N ILE A 73 -3.12 16.91 0.40
CA ILE A 73 -1.92 17.03 1.24
C ILE A 73 -0.70 17.61 0.51
N GLY A 74 -0.86 17.91 -0.78
CA GLY A 74 0.21 18.41 -1.64
C GLY A 74 1.05 17.31 -2.29
N GLY A 75 1.52 17.57 -3.52
CA GLY A 75 2.23 16.60 -4.34
C GLY A 75 3.49 15.99 -3.71
N PRO A 76 4.45 16.79 -3.22
CA PRO A 76 5.69 16.27 -2.64
C PRO A 76 5.45 15.33 -1.46
N MET A 77 4.49 15.70 -0.57
CA MET A 77 4.20 14.89 0.61
C MET A 77 3.49 13.59 0.25
N ALA A 78 2.48 13.63 -0.63
CA ALA A 78 1.79 12.44 -1.13
C ALA A 78 2.79 11.47 -1.79
N TRP A 79 3.71 12.01 -2.61
CA TRP A 79 4.73 11.20 -3.27
C TRP A 79 5.67 10.53 -2.27
N SER A 80 6.27 11.28 -1.34
CA SER A 80 7.24 10.73 -0.40
C SER A 80 6.62 9.67 0.51
N ARG A 81 5.41 9.93 0.99
CA ARG A 81 4.70 9.02 1.90
C ARG A 81 4.31 7.71 1.22
N LEU A 82 3.77 7.77 0.02
CA LEU A 82 3.27 6.57 -0.67
C LEU A 82 4.34 5.81 -1.48
N SER A 83 5.45 6.48 -1.84
CA SER A 83 6.52 5.81 -2.57
C SER A 83 7.53 5.08 -1.66
N ILE A 84 7.67 5.50 -0.39
CA ILE A 84 8.75 5.01 0.47
C ILE A 84 8.22 4.27 1.71
N ILE A 85 7.25 4.83 2.43
CA ILE A 85 6.94 4.41 3.80
C ILE A 85 5.54 3.81 3.91
N GLY A 86 4.55 4.33 3.17
CA GLY A 86 3.16 4.16 3.50
C GLY A 86 2.41 3.14 2.66
N ALA A 87 1.39 2.57 3.29
CA ALA A 87 0.28 1.96 2.59
C ALA A 87 -0.79 3.04 2.33
N ALA A 88 -1.35 3.06 1.12
CA ALA A 88 -2.32 4.07 0.69
C ALA A 88 -3.48 4.25 1.69
N GLY A 89 -4.05 3.16 2.20
CA GLY A 89 -5.16 3.22 3.15
C GLY A 89 -4.77 3.81 4.52
N THR A 90 -3.60 3.47 5.05
CA THR A 90 -3.14 3.98 6.35
C THR A 90 -2.77 5.45 6.28
N GLU A 91 -2.16 5.90 5.19
CA GLU A 91 -1.81 7.31 5.00
C GLU A 91 -3.06 8.18 4.82
N LEU A 92 -4.04 7.71 4.05
CA LEU A 92 -5.32 8.40 3.91
C LEU A 92 -6.07 8.47 5.25
N THR A 93 -6.09 7.39 6.03
CA THR A 93 -6.70 7.38 7.36
C THR A 93 -6.00 8.35 8.30
N ALA A 94 -4.67 8.36 8.32
CA ALA A 94 -3.90 9.28 9.16
C ALA A 94 -4.13 10.76 8.77
N ALA A 95 -4.20 11.06 7.48
CA ALA A 95 -4.53 12.40 6.99
C ALA A 95 -5.94 12.83 7.40
N ASN A 96 -6.93 11.95 7.27
CA ASN A 96 -8.30 12.20 7.71
C ASN A 96 -8.39 12.44 9.22
N LEU A 97 -7.72 11.63 10.04
CA LEU A 97 -7.67 11.82 11.49
C LEU A 97 -7.04 13.16 11.86
N GLY A 98 -5.98 13.58 11.15
CA GLY A 98 -5.36 14.88 11.34
C GLY A 98 -6.32 16.04 11.04
N ALA A 99 -7.07 15.95 9.96
CA ALA A 99 -8.07 16.96 9.59
C ALA A 99 -9.24 16.98 10.61
N GLN A 100 -9.76 15.83 10.99
CA GLN A 100 -10.83 15.70 11.99
C GLN A 100 -10.40 16.24 13.37
N ALA A 101 -9.17 16.01 13.79
CA ALA A 101 -8.63 16.58 15.03
C ALA A 101 -8.58 18.11 15.02
N ALA A 102 -8.47 18.71 13.82
CA ALA A 102 -8.57 20.15 13.61
C ALA A 102 -10.03 20.64 13.38
N GLY A 103 -11.02 19.75 13.44
CA GLY A 103 -12.45 20.08 13.29
C GLY A 103 -12.89 20.34 11.84
N VAL A 104 -12.13 19.85 10.86
CA VAL A 104 -12.44 20.05 9.41
C VAL A 104 -12.35 18.72 8.65
N GLU A 105 -12.95 18.69 7.46
CA GLU A 105 -12.79 17.57 6.53
C GLU A 105 -11.53 17.74 5.67
N LEU A 106 -10.91 16.62 5.31
CA LEU A 106 -9.71 16.61 4.47
C LEU A 106 -10.01 17.21 3.08
N GLY A 107 -9.38 18.35 2.77
CA GLY A 107 -9.62 19.07 1.53
C GLY A 107 -10.96 19.82 1.46
N GLY A 108 -11.73 19.86 2.55
CA GLY A 108 -13.02 20.53 2.64
C GLY A 108 -12.95 22.04 2.97
N ALA A 109 -14.11 22.63 3.25
CA ALA A 109 -14.19 24.02 3.68
C ALA A 109 -13.46 24.22 5.03
N GLY A 110 -12.61 25.25 5.11
CA GLY A 110 -11.79 25.51 6.29
C GLY A 110 -10.46 24.77 6.35
N TYR A 111 -10.12 23.96 5.33
CA TYR A 111 -8.84 23.28 5.23
C TYR A 111 -7.71 24.25 4.89
N THR A 112 -7.02 24.75 5.92
CA THR A 112 -5.93 25.73 5.80
C THR A 112 -4.57 25.02 5.71
N LEU A 113 -3.52 25.81 5.37
CA LEU A 113 -2.13 25.32 5.39
C LEU A 113 -1.71 24.80 6.77
N THR A 114 -2.24 25.37 7.85
CA THR A 114 -1.98 24.91 9.23
C THR A 114 -2.57 23.52 9.44
N VAL A 115 -3.81 23.28 9.01
CA VAL A 115 -4.45 21.96 9.08
C VAL A 115 -3.69 20.94 8.23
N MET A 116 -3.25 21.33 7.04
CA MET A 116 -2.43 20.47 6.18
C MET A 116 -1.11 20.08 6.89
N ALA A 117 -0.46 21.00 7.59
CA ALA A 117 0.74 20.70 8.37
C ALA A 117 0.45 19.74 9.53
N VAL A 118 -0.69 19.86 10.20
CA VAL A 118 -1.15 18.91 11.23
C VAL A 118 -1.33 17.52 10.61
N CYS A 119 -1.96 17.41 9.44
CA CYS A 119 -2.11 16.14 8.73
C CYS A 119 -0.74 15.50 8.41
N TRP A 120 0.23 16.28 7.94
CA TRP A 120 1.60 15.81 7.68
C TRP A 120 2.27 15.26 8.93
N PHE A 121 2.11 15.96 10.06
CA PHE A 121 2.67 15.54 11.34
C PHE A 121 2.04 14.24 11.83
N VAL A 122 0.71 14.10 11.74
CA VAL A 122 -0.01 12.87 12.14
C VAL A 122 0.41 11.68 11.25
N MET A 123 0.53 11.90 9.94
CA MET A 123 1.03 10.88 9.01
C MET A 123 2.46 10.46 9.35
N ALA A 124 3.35 11.41 9.65
CA ALA A 124 4.73 11.13 10.05
C ALA A 124 4.80 10.35 11.37
N LEU A 125 4.03 10.74 12.37
CA LEU A 125 3.96 10.09 13.66
C LEU A 125 3.44 8.65 13.56
N ASN A 126 2.42 8.42 12.72
CA ASN A 126 1.90 7.09 12.42
C ASN A 126 3.00 6.16 11.87
N GLY A 127 3.78 6.62 10.89
CA GLY A 127 4.90 5.86 10.34
C GLY A 127 6.03 5.60 11.33
N CYS A 128 6.43 6.62 12.09
CA CYS A 128 7.49 6.50 13.12
C CYS A 128 7.08 5.56 14.26
N GLY A 129 5.84 5.66 14.73
CA GLY A 129 5.32 4.79 15.80
C GLY A 129 5.39 3.31 15.42
N TRP A 130 4.93 2.98 14.23
CA TRP A 130 5.03 1.63 13.69
C TRP A 130 6.47 1.11 13.61
N LEU A 131 7.41 1.91 13.08
CA LEU A 131 8.81 1.52 12.95
C LEU A 131 9.49 1.28 14.31
N VAL A 132 9.24 2.17 15.28
CA VAL A 132 9.79 2.05 16.64
C VAL A 132 9.24 0.79 17.33
N VAL A 133 7.93 0.60 17.31
CA VAL A 133 7.29 -0.58 17.93
C VAL A 133 7.79 -1.86 17.28
N SER A 134 7.81 -1.93 15.95
CA SER A 134 8.31 -3.11 15.24
C SER A 134 9.78 -3.37 15.55
N GLY A 135 10.63 -2.35 15.51
CA GLY A 135 12.06 -2.50 15.78
C GLY A 135 12.37 -3.01 17.19
N LEU A 136 11.68 -2.48 18.19
CA LEU A 136 11.91 -2.85 19.59
C LEU A 136 11.30 -4.20 19.97
N PHE A 137 10.12 -4.51 19.46
CA PHE A 137 9.35 -5.69 19.91
C PHE A 137 9.49 -6.91 19.01
N THR A 138 10.05 -6.78 17.79
CA THR A 138 10.19 -7.94 16.87
C THR A 138 10.84 -9.16 17.52
N PRO A 139 11.94 -9.10 18.27
CA PRO A 139 12.53 -10.28 18.91
C PRO A 139 11.61 -10.93 19.95
N GLY A 140 10.82 -10.11 20.66
CA GLY A 140 9.84 -10.59 21.65
C GLY A 140 8.62 -11.23 20.97
N LEU A 141 8.11 -10.61 19.91
CA LEU A 141 6.99 -11.10 19.12
C LEU A 141 7.33 -12.45 18.46
N GLU A 142 8.56 -12.63 17.99
CA GLU A 142 8.98 -13.90 17.41
C GLU A 142 9.04 -15.04 18.45
N LYS A 143 9.55 -14.75 19.64
CA LYS A 143 9.50 -15.72 20.76
C LYS A 143 8.06 -16.06 21.16
N MET A 144 7.19 -15.07 21.23
CA MET A 144 5.77 -15.25 21.52
C MET A 144 5.09 -16.08 20.43
N ARG A 145 5.33 -15.77 19.16
CA ARG A 145 4.84 -16.53 18.02
C ARG A 145 5.23 -17.99 18.09
N ASN A 146 6.51 -18.28 18.34
CA ASN A 146 7.02 -19.64 18.45
C ASN A 146 6.44 -20.37 19.65
N LYS A 147 6.21 -19.69 20.78
CA LYS A 147 5.55 -20.26 21.95
C LYS A 147 4.07 -20.58 21.70
N MET A 148 3.37 -19.72 20.97
CA MET A 148 1.95 -19.93 20.62
C MET A 148 1.78 -21.10 19.63
N SER A 149 2.73 -21.30 18.74
CA SER A 149 2.66 -22.40 17.75
C SER A 149 3.03 -23.77 18.30
N GLY A 150 3.65 -23.83 19.46
CA GLY A 150 4.16 -25.11 19.97
C GLY A 150 5.16 -25.81 19.03
N GLY A 151 5.72 -25.07 18.05
CA GLY A 151 6.59 -25.61 16.99
C GLY A 151 5.85 -26.02 15.71
N ASP A 152 4.52 -25.90 15.65
CA ASP A 152 3.74 -26.21 14.45
C ASP A 152 3.72 -25.03 13.48
N THR A 153 4.42 -25.18 12.36
CA THR A 153 4.50 -24.16 11.30
C THR A 153 3.21 -24.05 10.47
N ALA A 154 2.44 -25.13 10.36
CA ALA A 154 1.17 -25.13 9.62
C ALA A 154 0.11 -24.31 10.35
N TRP A 155 0.03 -24.46 11.68
CA TRP A 155 -0.88 -23.64 12.50
C TRP A 155 -0.53 -22.15 12.44
N LEU A 156 0.76 -21.80 12.43
CA LEU A 156 1.21 -20.41 12.26
C LEU A 156 0.80 -19.83 10.92
N ALA A 157 0.87 -20.59 9.84
CA ALA A 157 0.45 -20.14 8.53
C ALA A 157 -1.05 -19.86 8.49
N VAL A 158 -1.87 -20.72 9.11
CA VAL A 158 -3.31 -20.54 9.24
C VAL A 158 -3.63 -19.31 10.07
N LEU A 159 -2.99 -19.14 11.23
CA LEU A 159 -3.19 -17.99 12.11
C LEU A 159 -2.82 -16.67 11.40
N SER A 160 -1.66 -16.63 10.73
CA SER A 160 -1.20 -15.47 9.98
C SER A 160 -2.16 -15.13 8.84
N GLY A 161 -2.65 -16.14 8.12
CA GLY A 161 -3.65 -15.97 7.07
C GLY A 161 -4.97 -15.44 7.61
N ALA A 162 -5.47 -15.98 8.72
CA ALA A 162 -6.70 -15.54 9.37
C ALA A 162 -6.59 -14.08 9.87
N CYS A 163 -5.48 -13.71 10.50
CA CYS A 163 -5.22 -12.34 10.92
C CYS A 163 -5.19 -11.37 9.73
N SER A 164 -4.52 -11.74 8.64
CA SER A 164 -4.48 -10.93 7.43
C SER A 164 -5.85 -10.74 6.81
N LEU A 165 -6.64 -11.81 6.69
CA LEU A 165 -8.01 -11.75 6.20
C LEU A 165 -8.90 -10.87 7.10
N GLY A 166 -8.74 -10.96 8.42
CA GLY A 166 -9.46 -10.11 9.37
C GLY A 166 -9.17 -8.62 9.18
N VAL A 167 -7.90 -8.26 9.00
CA VAL A 167 -7.50 -6.87 8.73
C VAL A 167 -8.06 -6.37 7.39
N PHE A 168 -7.95 -7.17 6.32
CA PHE A 168 -8.50 -6.78 5.02
C PHE A 168 -10.02 -6.68 5.04
N ALA A 169 -10.71 -7.59 5.74
CA ALA A 169 -12.16 -7.51 5.92
C ALA A 169 -12.57 -6.23 6.66
N TYR A 170 -11.88 -5.90 7.75
CA TYR A 170 -12.13 -4.67 8.51
C TYR A 170 -11.94 -3.41 7.65
N LEU A 171 -10.82 -3.32 6.91
CA LEU A 171 -10.56 -2.20 6.02
C LEU A 171 -11.61 -2.09 4.91
N SER A 172 -12.00 -3.23 4.32
CA SER A 172 -13.02 -3.26 3.26
C SER A 172 -14.40 -2.81 3.78
N VAL A 173 -14.81 -3.27 4.95
CA VAL A 173 -16.10 -2.87 5.56
C VAL A 173 -16.10 -1.36 5.84
N ASN A 174 -15.02 -0.82 6.38
CA ASN A 174 -14.91 0.62 6.63
C ASN A 174 -15.05 1.47 5.35
N GLU A 175 -14.57 0.98 4.22
CA GLU A 175 -14.73 1.70 2.95
C GLU A 175 -16.14 1.52 2.36
N ILE A 176 -16.73 0.31 2.45
CA ILE A 176 -18.08 0.01 1.94
C ILE A 176 -19.15 0.87 2.63
N VAL A 177 -19.01 1.09 3.94
CA VAL A 177 -19.99 1.87 4.72
C VAL A 177 -20.00 3.36 4.35
N LYS A 178 -18.92 3.88 3.73
CA LYS A 178 -18.82 5.30 3.34
C LYS A 178 -19.74 5.69 2.18
N GLY A 179 -20.16 4.72 1.34
CA GLY A 179 -21.05 5.03 0.22
C GLY A 179 -21.31 3.82 -0.70
N ILE A 180 -22.40 3.93 -1.45
CA ILE A 180 -22.84 2.85 -2.37
C ILE A 180 -21.78 2.60 -3.47
N GLY A 181 -21.18 3.66 -4.02
CA GLY A 181 -20.11 3.53 -5.02
C GLY A 181 -18.93 2.72 -4.54
N ASN A 182 -18.51 2.90 -3.28
CA ASN A 182 -17.44 2.12 -2.66
C ASN A 182 -17.82 0.64 -2.51
N GLY A 183 -19.09 0.36 -2.17
CA GLY A 183 -19.62 -1.00 -2.13
C GLY A 183 -19.59 -1.68 -3.49
N ILE A 184 -19.98 -0.96 -4.53
CA ILE A 184 -19.95 -1.44 -5.93
C ILE A 184 -18.52 -1.73 -6.35
N ALA A 185 -17.57 -0.82 -6.06
CA ALA A 185 -16.16 -1.02 -6.36
C ALA A 185 -15.60 -2.28 -5.68
N ALA A 186 -15.92 -2.49 -4.40
CA ALA A 186 -15.47 -3.65 -3.63
C ALA A 186 -16.04 -4.97 -4.20
N ILE A 187 -17.33 -5.02 -4.49
CA ILE A 187 -18.01 -6.21 -5.03
C ILE A 187 -17.49 -6.51 -6.45
N ALA A 188 -17.44 -5.51 -7.32
CA ALA A 188 -16.96 -5.68 -8.69
C ALA A 188 -15.49 -6.12 -8.72
N GLY A 189 -14.64 -5.52 -7.88
CA GLY A 189 -13.25 -5.93 -7.72
C GLY A 189 -13.10 -7.37 -7.23
N ALA A 190 -13.89 -7.77 -6.21
CA ALA A 190 -13.87 -9.13 -5.68
C ALA A 190 -14.33 -10.16 -6.72
N ILE A 191 -15.43 -9.91 -7.41
CA ILE A 191 -15.94 -10.79 -8.47
C ILE A 191 -14.91 -10.92 -9.59
N SER A 192 -14.34 -9.78 -10.03
CA SER A 192 -13.31 -9.76 -11.07
C SER A 192 -12.10 -10.59 -10.67
N MET A 193 -11.65 -10.49 -9.43
CA MET A 193 -10.50 -11.26 -8.92
C MET A 193 -10.81 -12.76 -8.91
N VAL A 194 -12.01 -13.17 -8.49
CA VAL A 194 -12.43 -14.57 -8.50
C VAL A 194 -12.49 -15.11 -9.94
N VAL A 195 -13.06 -14.35 -10.87
CA VAL A 195 -13.14 -14.72 -12.28
C VAL A 195 -11.73 -14.85 -12.88
N LEU A 196 -10.87 -13.87 -12.64
CA LEU A 196 -9.49 -13.89 -13.10
C LEU A 196 -8.74 -15.13 -12.60
N VAL A 197 -8.76 -15.37 -11.29
CA VAL A 197 -7.97 -16.45 -10.68
C VAL A 197 -8.53 -17.83 -11.00
N LYS A 198 -9.86 -18.02 -11.02
CA LYS A 198 -10.46 -19.34 -11.23
C LYS A 198 -10.68 -19.70 -12.70
N ILE A 199 -10.94 -18.73 -13.58
CA ILE A 199 -11.34 -19.00 -14.96
C ILE A 199 -10.24 -18.63 -15.94
N ILE A 200 -9.60 -17.48 -15.77
CA ILE A 200 -8.68 -16.93 -16.77
C ILE A 200 -7.25 -17.40 -16.54
N VAL A 201 -6.76 -17.33 -15.29
CA VAL A 201 -5.39 -17.72 -14.93
C VAL A 201 -5.06 -19.18 -15.28
N PRO A 202 -5.94 -20.18 -15.10
CA PRO A 202 -5.66 -21.54 -15.53
C PRO A 202 -5.39 -21.67 -17.04
N LYS A 203 -6.00 -20.80 -17.86
CA LYS A 203 -5.76 -20.76 -19.32
C LYS A 203 -4.54 -19.91 -19.69
N PHE A 204 -4.29 -18.85 -18.93
CA PHE A 204 -3.21 -17.89 -19.17
C PHE A 204 -2.42 -17.61 -17.89
N PRO A 205 -1.48 -18.47 -17.48
CA PRO A 205 -0.76 -18.35 -16.20
C PRO A 205 -0.02 -17.02 -16.00
N LYS A 206 0.40 -16.37 -17.10
CA LYS A 206 1.07 -15.05 -17.08
C LYS A 206 0.16 -13.93 -16.59
N LEU A 207 -1.16 -14.10 -16.66
CA LEU A 207 -2.12 -13.09 -16.20
C LEU A 207 -2.23 -13.03 -14.67
N MET A 208 -1.75 -14.04 -13.96
CA MET A 208 -1.72 -14.04 -12.49
C MET A 208 -1.01 -12.81 -11.92
N GLU A 209 0.09 -12.39 -12.56
CA GLU A 209 0.90 -11.25 -12.13
C GLU A 209 0.16 -9.92 -12.25
N TYR A 210 -0.79 -9.81 -13.18
CA TYR A 210 -1.57 -8.60 -13.43
C TYR A 210 -2.97 -8.64 -12.82
N SER A 211 -3.38 -9.77 -12.25
CA SER A 211 -4.76 -10.01 -11.80
C SER A 211 -5.24 -8.97 -10.77
N LEU A 212 -4.39 -8.59 -9.83
CA LEU A 212 -4.72 -7.58 -8.83
C LEU A 212 -4.97 -6.21 -9.48
N GLY A 213 -4.06 -5.77 -10.36
CA GLY A 213 -4.21 -4.49 -11.06
C GLY A 213 -5.47 -4.42 -11.92
N ILE A 214 -5.75 -5.50 -12.66
CA ILE A 214 -6.95 -5.59 -13.50
C ILE A 214 -8.23 -5.55 -12.64
N ALA A 215 -8.29 -6.32 -11.56
CA ALA A 215 -9.44 -6.33 -10.65
C ALA A 215 -9.67 -4.96 -10.01
N MET A 216 -8.62 -4.24 -9.62
CA MET A 216 -8.71 -2.88 -9.09
C MET A 216 -9.26 -1.90 -10.14
N LEU A 217 -8.76 -1.93 -11.38
CA LEU A 217 -9.25 -1.06 -12.45
C LEU A 217 -10.72 -1.33 -12.77
N ILE A 218 -11.14 -2.59 -12.83
CA ILE A 218 -12.55 -2.95 -13.04
C ILE A 218 -13.41 -2.41 -11.90
N GLY A 219 -12.98 -2.57 -10.65
CA GLY A 219 -13.70 -2.04 -9.48
C GLY A 219 -13.89 -0.53 -9.55
N ILE A 220 -12.83 0.21 -9.87
CA ILE A 220 -12.86 1.68 -10.03
C ILE A 220 -13.78 2.08 -11.19
N CYS A 221 -13.67 1.43 -12.35
CA CYS A 221 -14.51 1.73 -13.50
C CYS A 221 -16.00 1.50 -13.20
N CYS A 222 -16.35 0.42 -12.50
CA CYS A 222 -17.74 0.15 -12.10
C CYS A 222 -18.29 1.20 -11.14
N SER A 223 -17.48 1.66 -10.18
CA SER A 223 -17.88 2.73 -9.26
C SER A 223 -18.10 4.06 -10.00
N LEU A 224 -17.16 4.45 -10.86
CA LEU A 224 -17.26 5.67 -11.66
C LEU A 224 -18.48 5.65 -12.61
N LEU A 225 -18.76 4.51 -13.23
CA LEU A 225 -19.95 4.36 -14.08
C LEU A 225 -21.23 4.52 -13.27
N TYR A 226 -21.28 3.99 -12.04
CA TYR A 226 -22.40 4.17 -11.16
C TYR A 226 -22.60 5.64 -10.80
N ASP A 227 -21.52 6.35 -10.42
CA ASP A 227 -21.59 7.77 -10.06
C ASP A 227 -22.06 8.64 -11.24
N VAL A 228 -21.61 8.36 -12.46
CA VAL A 228 -22.03 9.09 -13.68
C VAL A 228 -23.49 8.84 -14.05
N ILE A 229 -24.03 7.64 -13.75
CA ILE A 229 -25.41 7.29 -14.14
C ILE A 229 -26.44 7.71 -13.09
N PHE A 230 -26.08 7.68 -11.81
CA PHE A 230 -27.04 7.84 -10.70
C PHE A 230 -26.86 9.09 -9.84
N ILE A 231 -25.78 9.85 -10.03
CA ILE A 231 -25.50 11.12 -9.39
C ILE A 231 -25.34 12.23 -10.45
#